data_4164a1b257d013a7675148ec92f3d577
#
_entry.id   4164a1b257d013a7675148ec92f3d577
#
_cell.length_a   1.000
_cell.length_b   1.000
_cell.length_c   1.000
_cell.angle_alpha   90.00
_cell.angle_beta   90.00
_cell.angle_gamma   90.00
#
_symmetry.space_group_name_H-M   'P 1'
#
loop_
_entity.id
_entity.type
_entity.pdbx_description
1 polymer ?
#
loop_
_entity_poly.entity_id
_entity_poly.type
_entity_poly.pdbx_seq_one_letter_code
_entity_poly.pdbx_strand_id
1 'polypeptide(L)'
;KSFMQSFNFDNQEGDGTNTGISSFANKMWEETKMSPDDIDVLSIYDDYPAMVIAQLNDLKMIPNEDVKSFLNNEIMLKNKPINTWGGMLSAGQPGGPAGGLNGIGEVVQQLQGRAGKRQVRNAKYGIVTGYGMTLYRYGGTAAAAILEVE
;
A
#
# COMPACT_ATOMS: atom_id res chain seq x y z
N LYS A 1 10.92 -8.48 3.08
CA LYS A 1 11.26 -8.46 1.65
C LYS A 1 10.63 -7.24 0.98
N SER A 2 11.30 -6.69 -0.01
CA SER A 2 10.81 -5.58 -0.83
C SER A 2 10.68 -6.00 -2.29
N PHE A 3 9.68 -5.49 -2.95
CA PHE A 3 9.41 -5.73 -4.36
C PHE A 3 9.26 -4.39 -5.07
N MET A 4 9.82 -4.28 -6.24
CA MET A 4 9.81 -3.06 -7.01
C MET A 4 9.71 -3.39 -8.49
N GLN A 5 8.88 -2.63 -9.18
CA GLN A 5 8.90 -2.55 -10.63
C GLN A 5 9.60 -1.26 -11.03
N SER A 6 10.61 -1.38 -11.87
CA SER A 6 11.24 -0.23 -12.49
C SER A 6 10.40 0.27 -13.68
N PHE A 7 10.69 1.49 -14.07
CA PHE A 7 10.06 2.17 -15.18
C PHE A 7 9.92 1.27 -16.42
N ASN A 8 8.69 1.02 -16.83
CA ASN A 8 8.37 0.35 -18.07
C ASN A 8 7.23 1.10 -18.75
N PHE A 9 7.44 1.54 -19.98
CA PHE A 9 6.41 2.20 -20.78
C PHE A 9 5.22 1.27 -21.10
N ASP A 10 5.40 -0.03 -20.97
CA ASP A 10 4.37 -1.03 -21.20
C ASP A 10 3.25 -1.02 -20.15
N ASN A 11 3.43 -0.31 -19.02
CA ASN A 11 2.36 -0.08 -18.03
C ASN A 11 1.24 0.82 -18.55
N GLN A 12 1.27 1.20 -19.80
CA GLN A 12 0.21 1.98 -20.44
C GLN A 12 -0.89 1.10 -21.05
N GLU A 13 -0.75 -0.21 -20.95
CA GLU A 13 -1.80 -1.13 -21.36
C GLU A 13 -2.92 -1.21 -20.32
N GLY A 14 -4.15 -1.24 -20.80
CA GLY A 14 -5.34 -1.35 -19.98
C GLY A 14 -6.10 -0.05 -19.76
N ASP A 15 -7.07 -0.09 -18.86
CA ASP A 15 -8.02 0.99 -18.57
C ASP A 15 -7.53 2.00 -17.53
N GLY A 16 -6.33 1.80 -16.99
CA GLY A 16 -5.73 2.65 -15.95
C GLY A 16 -6.22 2.36 -14.54
N THR A 17 -6.87 1.23 -14.30
CA THR A 17 -7.34 0.82 -12.97
C THR A 17 -6.27 0.04 -12.18
N ASN A 18 -5.25 -0.46 -12.85
CA ASN A 18 -4.14 -1.19 -12.24
C ASN A 18 -2.92 -0.29 -12.04
N THR A 19 -2.15 -0.58 -11.01
CA THR A 19 -0.83 0.02 -10.78
C THR A 19 0.27 -0.97 -11.14
N GLY A 20 1.53 -0.53 -11.14
CA GLY A 20 2.66 -1.43 -11.31
C GLY A 20 2.79 -2.53 -10.26
N ILE A 21 2.07 -2.41 -9.14
CA ILE A 21 2.02 -3.44 -8.09
C ILE A 21 1.40 -4.74 -8.63
N SER A 22 0.43 -4.65 -9.54
CA SER A 22 -0.22 -5.82 -10.15
C SER A 22 0.78 -6.80 -10.76
N SER A 23 1.91 -6.31 -11.29
CA SER A 23 2.93 -7.12 -11.93
C SER A 23 3.73 -8.01 -10.97
N PHE A 24 3.77 -7.68 -9.68
CA PHE A 24 4.57 -8.42 -8.71
C PHE A 24 3.81 -8.87 -7.46
N ALA A 25 2.59 -8.43 -7.23
CA ALA A 25 1.83 -8.72 -6.01
C ALA A 25 1.72 -10.22 -5.72
N ASN A 26 1.33 -11.02 -6.71
CA ASN A 26 1.21 -12.47 -6.53
C ASN A 26 2.56 -13.10 -6.14
N LYS A 27 3.64 -12.73 -6.84
CA LYS A 27 4.99 -13.21 -6.53
C LYS A 27 5.44 -12.80 -5.13
N MET A 28 5.09 -11.60 -4.70
CA MET A 28 5.37 -11.12 -3.34
C MET A 28 4.71 -12.01 -2.29
N TRP A 29 3.43 -12.33 -2.45
CA TRP A 29 2.71 -13.22 -1.52
C TRP A 29 3.28 -14.64 -1.51
N GLU A 30 3.58 -15.20 -2.69
CA GLU A 30 4.19 -16.52 -2.81
C GLU A 30 5.56 -16.61 -2.14
N GLU A 31 6.46 -15.66 -2.40
CA GLU A 31 7.81 -15.67 -1.84
C GLU A 31 7.86 -15.39 -0.34
N THR A 32 6.93 -14.61 0.19
CA THR A 32 6.83 -14.36 1.63
C THR A 32 6.07 -15.46 2.35
N LYS A 33 5.36 -16.32 1.63
CA LYS A 33 4.42 -17.31 2.17
C LYS A 33 3.35 -16.66 3.05
N MET A 34 2.95 -15.47 2.70
CA MET A 34 1.95 -14.66 3.40
C MET A 34 0.77 -14.39 2.47
N SER A 35 -0.29 -13.94 3.07
CA SER A 35 -1.52 -13.49 2.41
C SER A 35 -1.89 -12.07 2.85
N PRO A 36 -2.81 -11.39 2.15
CA PRO A 36 -3.36 -10.13 2.63
C PRO A 36 -3.91 -10.19 4.06
N ASP A 37 -4.40 -11.35 4.50
CA ASP A 37 -4.97 -11.52 5.83
C ASP A 37 -3.93 -11.44 6.96
N ASP A 38 -2.67 -11.73 6.68
CA ASP A 38 -1.58 -11.69 7.66
C ASP A 38 -1.11 -10.27 7.99
N ILE A 39 -1.47 -9.29 7.20
CA ILE A 39 -1.03 -7.90 7.38
C ILE A 39 -1.90 -7.18 8.41
N ASP A 40 -1.29 -6.56 9.40
CA ASP A 40 -1.96 -5.81 10.47
C ASP A 40 -2.04 -4.31 10.20
N VAL A 41 -1.03 -3.75 9.55
CA VAL A 41 -0.88 -2.30 9.32
C VAL A 41 -0.60 -2.03 7.86
N LEU A 42 -1.35 -1.10 7.28
CA LEU A 42 -1.18 -0.69 5.89
C LEU A 42 -0.75 0.77 5.79
N SER A 43 0.36 1.02 5.13
CA SER A 43 0.74 2.35 4.67
C SER A 43 0.80 2.36 3.14
N ILE A 44 -0.28 2.81 2.55
CA ILE A 44 -0.50 2.83 1.10
C ILE A 44 -0.23 4.24 0.58
N TYR A 45 0.56 4.35 -0.47
CA TYR A 45 0.87 5.63 -1.09
C TYR A 45 -0.40 6.35 -1.56
N ASP A 46 -0.64 7.58 -1.09
CA ASP A 46 -1.94 8.24 -1.17
C ASP A 46 -1.90 9.65 -1.79
N ASP A 47 -1.24 9.84 -2.91
CA ASP A 47 -1.36 11.10 -3.67
C ASP A 47 -2.82 11.43 -4.01
N TYR A 48 -3.59 10.40 -4.36
CA TYR A 48 -5.02 10.48 -4.66
C TYR A 48 -5.77 9.28 -4.09
N PRO A 49 -7.00 9.42 -3.58
CA PRO A 49 -7.79 8.30 -3.06
C PRO A 49 -7.96 7.15 -4.06
N ALA A 50 -8.13 7.47 -5.34
CA ALA A 50 -8.25 6.45 -6.40
C ALA A 50 -7.00 5.56 -6.50
N MET A 51 -5.81 6.12 -6.26
CA MET A 51 -4.55 5.35 -6.27
C MET A 51 -4.47 4.39 -5.08
N VAL A 52 -4.98 4.79 -3.93
CA VAL A 52 -5.06 3.89 -2.76
C VAL A 52 -5.90 2.67 -3.08
N ILE A 53 -7.08 2.89 -3.70
CA ILE A 53 -8.01 1.83 -4.07
C ILE A 53 -7.38 0.89 -5.11
N ALA A 54 -6.75 1.43 -6.14
CA ALA A 54 -6.07 0.63 -7.16
C ALA A 54 -4.96 -0.22 -6.56
N GLN A 55 -4.12 0.35 -5.68
CA GLN A 55 -3.06 -0.40 -5.01
C GLN A 55 -3.60 -1.49 -4.09
N LEU A 56 -4.67 -1.22 -3.34
CA LEU A 56 -5.33 -2.22 -2.49
C LEU A 56 -5.90 -3.38 -3.32
N ASN A 57 -6.48 -3.06 -4.48
CA ASN A 57 -6.99 -4.08 -5.40
C ASN A 57 -5.87 -4.94 -5.97
N ASP A 58 -4.79 -4.32 -6.46
CA ASP A 58 -3.63 -5.02 -6.99
C ASP A 58 -2.95 -5.92 -5.94
N LEU A 59 -2.90 -5.46 -4.69
CA LEU A 59 -2.41 -6.25 -3.54
C LEU A 59 -3.37 -7.35 -3.09
N LYS A 60 -4.54 -7.51 -3.73
CA LYS A 60 -5.57 -8.47 -3.33
C LYS A 60 -6.11 -8.23 -1.90
N MET A 61 -6.00 -6.99 -1.44
CA MET A 61 -6.52 -6.58 -0.13
C MET A 61 -8.05 -6.41 -0.15
N ILE A 62 -8.63 -6.08 -1.30
CA ILE A 62 -10.09 -5.97 -1.46
C ILE A 62 -10.66 -7.38 -1.68
N PRO A 63 -11.53 -7.86 -0.79
CA PRO A 63 -12.10 -9.20 -0.91
C PRO A 63 -12.81 -9.40 -2.25
N ASN A 64 -12.51 -10.53 -2.91
CA ASN A 64 -13.04 -10.90 -4.22
C ASN A 64 -12.82 -9.88 -5.35
N GLU A 65 -11.90 -8.94 -5.15
CA GLU A 65 -11.66 -7.82 -6.07
C GLU A 65 -12.92 -6.99 -6.37
N ASP A 66 -13.90 -7.02 -5.46
CA ASP A 66 -15.16 -6.28 -5.59
C ASP A 66 -15.00 -4.83 -5.10
N VAL A 67 -14.34 -4.04 -5.92
CA VAL A 67 -14.09 -2.61 -5.65
C VAL A 67 -15.39 -1.84 -5.44
N LYS A 68 -16.45 -2.20 -6.16
CA LYS A 68 -17.73 -1.51 -6.06
C LYS A 68 -18.35 -1.67 -4.67
N SER A 69 -18.43 -2.90 -4.18
CA SER A 69 -18.97 -3.17 -2.83
C SER A 69 -18.04 -2.59 -1.75
N PHE A 70 -16.73 -2.60 -1.98
CA PHE A 70 -15.79 -1.92 -1.09
C PHE A 70 -16.06 -0.41 -0.98
N LEU A 71 -16.25 0.28 -2.11
CA LEU A 71 -16.56 1.71 -2.14
C LEU A 71 -17.93 2.05 -1.53
N ASN A 72 -18.89 1.14 -1.62
CA ASN A 72 -20.20 1.29 -1.01
C ASN A 72 -20.24 0.93 0.49
N ASN A 73 -19.08 0.65 1.09
CA ASN A 73 -18.94 0.14 2.48
C ASN A 73 -19.65 -1.19 2.74
N GLU A 74 -19.94 -1.97 1.71
CA GLU A 74 -20.52 -3.32 1.84
C GLU A 74 -19.47 -4.36 2.25
N ILE A 75 -18.20 -4.07 1.89
CA ILE A 75 -17.03 -4.87 2.25
C ILE A 75 -16.02 -3.97 2.97
N MET A 76 -15.54 -4.44 4.12
CA MET A 76 -14.54 -3.74 4.91
C MET A 76 -13.21 -4.50 4.89
N LEU A 77 -12.09 -3.80 5.04
CA LEU A 77 -10.75 -4.40 5.18
C LEU A 77 -10.56 -5.08 6.55
N LYS A 78 -11.51 -5.84 7.04
CA LYS A 78 -11.43 -6.61 8.31
C LYS A 78 -10.81 -5.80 9.46
N ASN A 79 -11.19 -4.53 9.59
CA ASN A 79 -10.65 -3.58 10.57
C ASN A 79 -9.14 -3.29 10.44
N LYS A 80 -8.55 -3.49 9.27
CA LYS A 80 -7.16 -3.15 9.01
C LYS A 80 -7.04 -1.65 8.74
N PRO A 81 -6.39 -0.89 9.60
CA PRO A 81 -6.25 0.56 9.41
C PRO A 81 -5.28 0.87 8.28
N ILE A 82 -5.66 1.82 7.45
CA ILE A 82 -4.84 2.35 6.36
C ILE A 82 -4.33 3.72 6.77
N ASN A 83 -3.04 3.97 6.55
CA ASN A 83 -2.41 5.28 6.75
C ASN A 83 -2.71 5.90 8.12
N THR A 84 -2.45 5.18 9.19
CA THR A 84 -2.73 5.60 10.58
C THR A 84 -2.10 6.93 10.95
N TRP A 85 -1.05 7.37 10.26
CA TRP A 85 -0.41 8.68 10.43
C TRP A 85 -1.13 9.84 9.71
N GLY A 86 -2.19 9.54 8.95
CA GLY A 86 -2.98 10.50 8.19
C GLY A 86 -2.69 10.48 6.69
N GLY A 87 -1.63 9.81 6.28
CA GLY A 87 -1.18 9.78 4.89
C GLY A 87 -0.66 11.13 4.39
N MET A 88 -0.22 11.18 3.15
CA MET A 88 0.28 12.41 2.54
C MET A 88 -0.81 13.45 2.31
N LEU A 89 -2.04 13.00 2.06
CA LEU A 89 -3.19 13.88 1.85
C LEU A 89 -3.57 14.70 3.11
N SER A 90 -3.32 14.17 4.31
CA SER A 90 -3.70 14.85 5.56
C SER A 90 -2.50 15.38 6.34
N ALA A 91 -1.43 14.60 6.44
CA ALA A 91 -0.24 14.96 7.23
C ALA A 91 0.79 15.78 6.43
N GLY A 92 0.65 15.80 5.12
CA GLY A 92 1.54 16.53 4.21
C GLY A 92 2.53 15.62 3.50
N GLN A 93 2.83 16.01 2.27
CA GLN A 93 3.80 15.34 1.41
C GLN A 93 5.13 16.09 1.47
N PRO A 94 6.18 15.48 2.01
CA PRO A 94 7.51 16.04 1.87
C PRO A 94 7.95 16.01 0.41
N GLY A 95 8.56 17.08 -0.06
CA GLY A 95 9.03 17.19 -1.43
C GLY A 95 10.07 16.14 -1.80
N GLY A 96 10.06 15.74 -3.07
CA GLY A 96 11.06 14.85 -3.64
C GLY A 96 10.99 13.39 -3.15
N PRO A 97 12.12 12.68 -3.13
CA PRO A 97 12.14 11.24 -2.84
C PRO A 97 11.77 10.86 -1.40
N ALA A 98 11.60 11.84 -0.52
CA ALA A 98 11.25 11.59 0.88
C ALA A 98 9.76 11.23 1.10
N GLY A 99 8.90 11.41 0.10
CA GLY A 99 7.45 11.17 0.23
C GLY A 99 7.08 9.77 0.75
N GLY A 100 7.78 8.74 0.28
CA GLY A 100 7.55 7.36 0.73
C GLY A 100 8.10 7.02 2.12
N LEU A 101 9.01 7.82 2.68
CA LEU A 101 9.67 7.50 3.96
C LEU A 101 8.73 7.65 5.15
N ASN A 102 7.75 8.54 5.09
CA ASN A 102 6.75 8.70 6.17
C ASN A 102 5.96 7.40 6.40
N GLY A 103 5.56 6.74 5.32
CA GLY A 103 4.87 5.46 5.40
C GLY A 103 5.70 4.36 6.06
N ILE A 104 6.99 4.28 5.69
CA ILE A 104 7.95 3.35 6.30
C ILE A 104 8.10 3.69 7.79
N GLY A 105 8.31 4.97 8.12
CA GLY A 105 8.45 5.42 9.51
C GLY A 105 7.24 5.08 10.37
N GLU A 106 6.03 5.25 9.86
CA GLU A 106 4.81 4.88 10.57
C GLU A 106 4.72 3.37 10.79
N VAL A 107 4.93 2.56 9.75
CA VAL A 107 4.89 1.09 9.90
C VAL A 107 5.91 0.62 10.92
N VAL A 108 7.13 1.15 10.90
CA VAL A 108 8.15 0.83 11.91
C VAL A 108 7.70 1.22 13.32
N GLN A 109 7.13 2.42 13.51
CA GLN A 109 6.62 2.85 14.82
C GLN A 109 5.47 1.95 15.31
N GLN A 110 4.59 1.54 14.42
CA GLN A 110 3.49 0.62 14.73
C GLN A 110 4.02 -0.75 15.18
N LEU A 111 4.94 -1.33 14.45
CA LEU A 111 5.53 -2.63 14.76
C LEU A 111 6.36 -2.59 16.06
N GLN A 112 6.98 -1.45 16.37
CA GLN A 112 7.72 -1.25 17.62
C GLN A 112 6.85 -0.85 18.82
N GLY A 113 5.54 -0.75 18.66
CA GLY A 113 4.64 -0.33 19.76
C GLY A 113 4.76 1.14 20.15
N ARG A 114 5.29 1.99 19.28
CA ARG A 114 5.61 3.41 19.56
C ARG A 114 4.70 4.42 18.87
N ALA A 115 3.63 3.97 18.23
CA ALA A 115 2.72 4.86 17.51
C ALA A 115 1.75 5.66 18.40
N GLY A 116 1.86 5.53 19.72
CA GLY A 116 1.05 6.29 20.69
C GLY A 116 -0.44 6.04 20.53
N LYS A 117 -1.22 7.12 20.39
CA LYS A 117 -2.69 7.01 20.24
C LYS A 117 -3.14 6.32 18.94
N ARG A 118 -2.27 6.23 17.94
CA ARG A 118 -2.55 5.58 16.67
C ARG A 118 -2.21 4.08 16.66
N GLN A 119 -1.70 3.57 17.79
CA GLN A 119 -1.16 2.21 17.90
C GLN A 119 -2.20 1.15 17.52
N VAL A 120 -1.87 0.33 16.55
CA VAL A 120 -2.57 -0.92 16.22
C VAL A 120 -2.12 -1.98 17.22
N ARG A 121 -3.08 -2.59 17.91
CA ARG A 121 -2.77 -3.59 18.94
C ARG A 121 -2.20 -4.86 18.32
N ASN A 122 -1.12 -5.36 18.92
CA ASN A 122 -0.48 -6.63 18.54
C ASN A 122 -0.06 -6.71 17.07
N ALA A 123 0.26 -5.58 16.44
CA ALA A 123 0.74 -5.55 15.07
C ALA A 123 2.07 -6.31 14.95
N LYS A 124 2.13 -7.28 14.06
CA LYS A 124 3.32 -8.08 13.75
C LYS A 124 3.83 -7.85 12.35
N TYR A 125 2.93 -7.62 11.42
CA TYR A 125 3.26 -7.42 10.01
C TYR A 125 2.66 -6.11 9.50
N GLY A 126 3.46 -5.37 8.78
CA GLY A 126 3.01 -4.16 8.12
C GLY A 126 3.44 -4.14 6.66
N ILE A 127 2.60 -3.59 5.79
CA ILE A 127 2.94 -3.35 4.40
C ILE A 127 3.05 -1.86 4.13
N VAL A 128 4.04 -1.48 3.36
CA VAL A 128 4.21 -0.12 2.84
C VAL A 128 4.30 -0.18 1.33
N THR A 129 3.63 0.73 0.65
CA THR A 129 3.74 0.89 -0.80
C THR A 129 4.35 2.22 -1.18
N GLY A 130 4.98 2.24 -2.34
CA GLY A 130 5.46 3.43 -3.01
C GLY A 130 4.97 3.43 -4.46
N TYR A 131 4.61 4.62 -4.93
CA TYR A 131 4.15 4.84 -6.28
C TYR A 131 4.67 6.20 -6.76
N GLY A 132 5.15 6.31 -7.96
CA GLY A 132 5.74 7.58 -8.37
C GLY A 132 6.10 7.65 -9.85
N MET A 133 6.75 8.76 -10.19
CA MET A 133 7.16 9.08 -11.55
C MET A 133 6.00 8.95 -12.54
N THR A 134 4.88 9.59 -12.20
CA THR A 134 3.67 9.55 -13.03
C THR A 134 3.93 10.20 -14.39
N LEU A 135 3.77 9.40 -15.44
CA LEU A 135 3.77 9.86 -16.82
C LEU A 135 2.34 9.73 -17.37
N TYR A 136 1.79 10.86 -17.78
CA TYR A 136 0.37 10.96 -18.12
C TYR A 136 -0.50 10.55 -16.93
N ARG A 137 -1.18 9.41 -17.02
CA ARG A 137 -2.02 8.85 -15.93
C ARG A 137 -1.44 7.59 -15.29
N TYR A 138 -0.23 7.21 -15.66
CA TYR A 138 0.40 5.97 -15.20
C TYR A 138 1.59 6.26 -14.30
N GLY A 139 1.77 5.46 -13.27
CA GLY A 139 2.99 5.50 -12.48
C GLY A 139 4.13 4.79 -13.18
N GLY A 140 5.26 5.45 -13.32
CA GLY A 140 6.47 4.86 -13.89
C GLY A 140 7.18 3.91 -12.93
N THR A 141 6.90 4.00 -11.63
CA THR A 141 7.47 3.12 -10.61
C THR A 141 6.43 2.72 -9.59
N ALA A 142 6.47 1.48 -9.16
CA ALA A 142 5.69 0.97 -8.04
C ALA A 142 6.57 0.07 -7.17
N ALA A 143 6.37 0.12 -5.87
CA ALA A 143 7.11 -0.69 -4.91
C ALA A 143 6.20 -1.11 -3.77
N ALA A 144 6.51 -2.25 -3.15
CA ALA A 144 5.92 -2.67 -1.89
C ALA A 144 6.98 -3.35 -1.02
N ALA A 145 6.85 -3.18 0.29
CA ALA A 145 7.69 -3.87 1.26
C ALA A 145 6.82 -4.37 2.41
N ILE A 146 7.06 -5.61 2.83
CA ILE A 146 6.48 -6.17 4.05
C ILE A 146 7.55 -6.11 5.13
N LEU A 147 7.18 -5.52 6.27
CA LEU A 147 8.00 -5.40 7.46
C LEU A 147 7.43 -6.30 8.55
N GLU A 148 8.31 -6.87 9.35
CA GLU A 148 7.98 -7.77 10.46
C GLU A 148 8.69 -7.26 11.72
N VAL A 149 8.04 -7.43 12.87
CA VAL A 149 8.69 -7.29 14.17
C VAL A 149 9.32 -8.63 14.57
N GLU A 150 10.56 -8.59 15.03
CA GLU A 150 11.26 -9.72 15.63
C GLU A 150 10.80 -9.96 17.09
#